data_68d27759d650fc0d521323baa60f5db5
#
_entry.id   68d27759d650fc0d521323baa60f5db5
#
_cell.length_a   1.000
_cell.length_b   1.000
_cell.length_c   1.000
_cell.angle_alpha   90.00
_cell.angle_beta   90.00
_cell.angle_gamma   90.00
#
_symmetry.space_group_name_H-M   'P 1'
#
loop_
_entity.id
_entity.type
_entity.pdbx_description
1 polymer ?
#
loop_
_entity_poly.entity_id
_entity_poly.type
_entity_poly.pdbx_seq_one_letter_code
_entity_poly.pdbx_strand_id
1 'polypeptide(L)'
;MSVQANEYEVAEMLAKNEIEYLQRLYARATDQIGTNVPENIEAGREVYHRIFTQDAAIRASDPSGAEFRVVGPDEWVKVVDGALSVFDSTQHLLGTQIVELDSLPDADGKGGEGKMSSFLQAWHQDDDRVIDIYLGTYYSKVRYTQGIGWQIYDMRLEKVAGEVIDKRP
;
A
#
# COMPACT_ATOMS: atom_id res chain seq x y z
N MET A 1 11.85 4.86 -35.17
CA MET A 1 10.68 4.54 -34.31
C MET A 1 9.52 5.35 -34.82
N SER A 2 8.32 4.76 -34.97
CA SER A 2 7.14 5.50 -35.41
C SER A 2 6.58 6.35 -34.26
N VAL A 3 5.84 7.44 -34.60
CA VAL A 3 5.19 8.30 -33.60
C VAL A 3 4.26 7.49 -32.67
N GLN A 4 3.54 6.51 -33.21
CA GLN A 4 2.65 5.63 -32.44
C GLN A 4 3.39 4.75 -31.42
N ALA A 5 4.58 4.24 -31.73
CA ALA A 5 5.37 3.48 -30.76
C ALA A 5 5.81 4.36 -29.58
N ASN A 6 6.11 5.63 -29.85
CA ASN A 6 6.50 6.58 -28.80
C ASN A 6 5.31 6.94 -27.88
N GLU A 7 4.09 7.07 -28.41
CA GLU A 7 2.88 7.34 -27.61
C GLU A 7 2.56 6.19 -26.67
N TYR A 8 2.68 4.94 -27.14
CA TYR A 8 2.46 3.76 -26.30
C TYR A 8 3.49 3.67 -25.16
N GLU A 9 4.76 3.84 -25.46
CA GLU A 9 5.85 3.84 -24.45
C GLU A 9 5.62 4.91 -23.37
N VAL A 10 5.18 6.10 -23.78
CA VAL A 10 4.86 7.19 -22.83
C VAL A 10 3.66 6.81 -21.96
N ALA A 11 2.61 6.26 -22.53
CA ALA A 11 1.43 5.84 -21.79
C ALA A 11 1.76 4.73 -20.78
N GLU A 12 2.58 3.76 -21.19
CA GLU A 12 3.07 2.70 -20.29
C GLU A 12 3.89 3.27 -19.13
N MET A 13 4.79 4.20 -19.40
CA MET A 13 5.62 4.84 -18.38
C MET A 13 4.76 5.65 -17.39
N LEU A 14 3.77 6.39 -17.88
CA LEU A 14 2.83 7.13 -17.03
C LEU A 14 2.02 6.18 -16.14
N ALA A 15 1.46 5.11 -16.72
CA ALA A 15 0.71 4.12 -15.97
C ALA A 15 1.55 3.46 -14.86
N LYS A 16 2.78 3.08 -15.16
CA LYS A 16 3.71 2.52 -14.16
C LYS A 16 3.97 3.50 -13.02
N ASN A 17 4.21 4.77 -13.32
CA ASN A 17 4.42 5.80 -12.30
C ASN A 17 3.16 6.04 -11.44
N GLU A 18 1.97 6.05 -12.04
CA GLU A 18 0.71 6.16 -11.30
C GLU A 18 0.49 4.97 -10.37
N ILE A 19 0.78 3.75 -10.84
CA ILE A 19 0.66 2.53 -10.03
C ILE A 19 1.65 2.55 -8.86
N GLU A 20 2.92 2.91 -9.08
CA GLU A 20 3.89 3.06 -7.99
C GLU A 20 3.42 4.10 -6.96
N TYR A 21 2.78 5.18 -7.41
CA TYR A 21 2.29 6.23 -6.53
C TYR A 21 1.17 5.75 -5.60
N LEU A 22 0.36 4.74 -6.00
CA LEU A 22 -0.64 4.13 -5.11
C LEU A 22 0.00 3.57 -3.83
N GLN A 23 1.11 2.87 -3.98
CA GLN A 23 1.79 2.27 -2.82
C GLN A 23 2.45 3.33 -1.93
N ARG A 24 2.95 4.43 -2.50
CA ARG A 24 3.50 5.56 -1.74
C ARG A 24 2.41 6.28 -0.95
N LEU A 25 1.23 6.47 -1.56
CA LEU A 25 0.05 7.00 -0.86
C LEU A 25 -0.42 6.07 0.25
N TYR A 26 -0.42 4.75 -0.01
CA TYR A 26 -0.74 3.74 0.98
C TYR A 26 0.14 3.86 2.23
N ALA A 27 1.46 3.88 2.07
CA ALA A 27 2.39 3.98 3.19
C ALA A 27 2.14 5.23 4.05
N ARG A 28 1.97 6.39 3.39
CA ARG A 28 1.67 7.64 4.08
C ARG A 28 0.34 7.60 4.82
N ALA A 29 -0.70 7.05 4.20
CA ALA A 29 -2.02 6.92 4.82
C ALA A 29 -1.99 5.94 6.01
N THR A 30 -1.22 4.87 5.90
CA THR A 30 -0.99 3.92 7.00
C THR A 30 -0.37 4.62 8.22
N ASP A 31 0.66 5.45 8.00
CA ASP A 31 1.26 6.24 9.08
C ASP A 31 0.29 7.27 9.67
N GLN A 32 -0.57 7.88 8.85
CA GLN A 32 -1.62 8.80 9.33
C GLN A 32 -2.65 8.08 10.21
N ILE A 33 -3.12 6.90 9.80
CA ILE A 33 -4.06 6.09 10.59
C ILE A 33 -3.42 5.68 11.93
N GLY A 34 -2.14 5.32 11.93
CA GLY A 34 -1.39 4.92 13.12
C GLY A 34 -1.15 6.04 14.15
N THR A 35 -1.50 7.29 13.87
CA THR A 35 -1.28 8.41 14.82
C THR A 35 -2.25 8.44 15.98
N ASN A 36 -3.31 7.66 15.98
CA ASN A 36 -4.39 7.68 16.98
C ASN A 36 -5.12 9.05 17.10
N VAL A 37 -5.03 9.87 16.04
CA VAL A 37 -5.68 11.18 15.94
C VAL A 37 -6.85 11.07 14.97
N PRO A 38 -8.11 11.33 15.39
CA PRO A 38 -9.31 11.11 14.57
C PRO A 38 -9.25 11.77 13.18
N GLU A 39 -8.75 12.99 13.10
CA GLU A 39 -8.63 13.74 11.84
C GLU A 39 -7.63 13.09 10.89
N ASN A 40 -6.55 12.53 11.40
CA ASN A 40 -5.54 11.82 10.60
C ASN A 40 -6.06 10.45 10.16
N ILE A 41 -6.80 9.75 11.02
CA ILE A 41 -7.44 8.47 10.68
C ILE A 41 -8.40 8.69 9.51
N GLU A 42 -9.22 9.74 9.56
CA GLU A 42 -10.16 10.05 8.48
C GLU A 42 -9.43 10.44 7.19
N ALA A 43 -8.39 11.26 7.27
CA ALA A 43 -7.57 11.59 6.10
C ALA A 43 -6.92 10.35 5.48
N GLY A 44 -6.43 9.42 6.28
CA GLY A 44 -5.90 8.14 5.81
C GLY A 44 -6.98 7.25 5.19
N ARG A 45 -8.20 7.24 5.76
CA ARG A 45 -9.39 6.54 5.22
C ARG A 45 -9.72 7.06 3.81
N GLU A 46 -9.80 8.37 3.62
CA GLU A 46 -10.08 8.97 2.30
C GLU A 46 -9.05 8.54 1.26
N VAL A 47 -7.76 8.49 1.64
CA VAL A 47 -6.71 7.99 0.77
C VAL A 47 -6.93 6.51 0.43
N TYR A 48 -7.29 5.67 1.40
CA TYR A 48 -7.56 4.25 1.15
C TYR A 48 -8.75 4.06 0.20
N HIS A 49 -9.82 4.84 0.34
CA HIS A 49 -10.95 4.83 -0.62
C HIS A 49 -10.55 5.22 -2.04
N ARG A 50 -9.55 6.09 -2.20
CA ARG A 50 -9.02 6.47 -3.51
C ARG A 50 -8.15 5.37 -4.13
N ILE A 51 -7.29 4.73 -3.35
CA ILE A 51 -6.27 3.80 -3.86
C ILE A 51 -6.74 2.35 -3.94
N PHE A 52 -7.73 1.95 -3.15
CA PHE A 52 -8.32 0.62 -3.18
C PHE A 52 -9.67 0.62 -3.87
N THR A 53 -10.00 -0.48 -4.54
CA THR A 53 -11.39 -0.71 -4.94
C THR A 53 -12.24 -1.09 -3.73
N GLN A 54 -13.56 -0.88 -3.79
CA GLN A 54 -14.47 -1.19 -2.67
C GLN A 54 -14.51 -2.69 -2.32
N ASP A 55 -14.21 -3.54 -3.31
CA ASP A 55 -14.13 -5.00 -3.19
C ASP A 55 -12.70 -5.52 -3.02
N ALA A 56 -11.74 -4.66 -2.72
CA ALA A 56 -10.34 -5.04 -2.61
C ALA A 56 -10.14 -6.15 -1.55
N ALA A 57 -9.52 -7.25 -1.98
CA ALA A 57 -9.09 -8.30 -1.06
C ALA A 57 -7.73 -7.93 -0.45
N ILE A 58 -7.67 -7.73 0.86
CA ILE A 58 -6.46 -7.30 1.54
C ILE A 58 -6.04 -8.34 2.56
N ARG A 59 -4.77 -8.73 2.52
CA ARG A 59 -4.18 -9.76 3.37
C ARG A 59 -2.84 -9.28 3.91
N ALA A 60 -2.61 -9.54 5.19
CA ALA A 60 -1.32 -9.30 5.82
C ALA A 60 -1.04 -10.38 6.85
N SER A 61 0.22 -10.69 7.08
CA SER A 61 0.64 -11.53 8.20
C SER A 61 1.12 -10.64 9.36
N ASP A 62 0.68 -10.98 10.56
CA ASP A 62 1.19 -10.35 11.76
C ASP A 62 2.63 -10.84 12.09
N PRO A 63 3.28 -10.27 13.13
CA PRO A 63 4.59 -10.73 13.56
C PRO A 63 4.66 -12.21 13.96
N SER A 64 3.54 -12.82 14.40
CA SER A 64 3.48 -14.25 14.74
C SER A 64 3.32 -15.17 13.52
N GLY A 65 3.01 -14.59 12.34
CA GLY A 65 2.70 -15.32 11.11
C GLY A 65 1.22 -15.63 10.91
N ALA A 66 0.34 -15.17 11.82
CA ALA A 66 -1.11 -15.25 11.60
C ALA A 66 -1.54 -14.30 10.49
N GLU A 67 -2.44 -14.76 9.63
CA GLU A 67 -2.88 -13.99 8.47
C GLU A 67 -4.19 -13.27 8.75
N PHE A 68 -4.22 -11.95 8.51
CA PHE A 68 -5.42 -11.14 8.46
C PHE A 68 -5.98 -11.13 7.04
N ARG A 69 -7.30 -11.23 6.91
CA ARG A 69 -8.00 -11.14 5.64
C ARG A 69 -9.24 -10.28 5.80
N VAL A 70 -9.29 -9.22 5.03
CA VAL A 70 -10.44 -8.33 5.00
C VAL A 70 -10.79 -7.95 3.57
N VAL A 71 -12.00 -7.40 3.39
CA VAL A 71 -12.47 -6.89 2.09
C VAL A 71 -12.84 -5.43 2.25
N GLY A 72 -12.29 -4.63 1.37
CA GLY A 72 -12.55 -3.20 1.27
C GLY A 72 -11.72 -2.31 2.20
N PRO A 73 -11.62 -1.00 1.85
CA PRO A 73 -10.78 -0.05 2.54
C PRO A 73 -11.20 0.20 4.00
N ASP A 74 -12.49 0.23 4.32
CA ASP A 74 -12.97 0.52 5.68
C ASP A 74 -12.58 -0.57 6.69
N GLU A 75 -12.66 -1.83 6.29
CA GLU A 75 -12.23 -2.93 7.16
C GLU A 75 -10.71 -2.91 7.32
N TRP A 76 -9.98 -2.50 6.28
CA TRP A 76 -8.54 -2.37 6.37
C TRP A 76 -8.11 -1.20 7.29
N VAL A 77 -8.82 -0.07 7.29
CA VAL A 77 -8.59 1.02 8.26
C VAL A 77 -8.68 0.49 9.69
N LYS A 78 -9.69 -0.32 10.03
CA LYS A 78 -9.84 -0.88 11.37
C LYS A 78 -8.66 -1.77 11.77
N VAL A 79 -8.16 -2.59 10.83
CA VAL A 79 -6.99 -3.45 11.05
C VAL A 79 -5.75 -2.61 11.32
N VAL A 80 -5.51 -1.60 10.48
CA VAL A 80 -4.33 -0.73 10.61
C VAL A 80 -4.38 0.09 11.89
N ASP A 81 -5.52 0.72 12.19
CA ASP A 81 -5.73 1.46 13.43
C ASP A 81 -5.49 0.58 14.65
N GLY A 82 -6.13 -0.60 14.70
CA GLY A 82 -5.93 -1.54 15.81
C GLY A 82 -4.50 -2.06 15.97
N ALA A 83 -3.75 -2.18 14.86
CA ALA A 83 -2.38 -2.66 14.89
C ALA A 83 -1.36 -1.57 15.25
N LEU A 84 -1.60 -0.31 14.84
CA LEU A 84 -0.60 0.75 14.94
C LEU A 84 -0.88 1.76 16.07
N SER A 85 -2.12 1.89 16.54
CA SER A 85 -2.50 2.82 17.60
C SER A 85 -1.83 2.55 18.96
N VAL A 86 -1.18 1.41 19.11
CA VAL A 86 -0.41 1.04 20.31
C VAL A 86 1.00 1.65 20.32
N PHE A 87 1.47 2.18 19.20
CA PHE A 87 2.77 2.81 19.07
C PHE A 87 2.67 4.35 19.17
N ASP A 88 3.72 4.98 19.70
CA ASP A 88 3.82 6.45 19.74
C ASP A 88 4.04 7.06 18.36
N SER A 89 4.75 6.34 17.49
CA SER A 89 4.99 6.75 16.11
C SER A 89 5.27 5.58 15.19
N THR A 90 4.90 5.74 13.93
CA THR A 90 5.14 4.74 12.88
C THR A 90 5.69 5.38 11.63
N GLN A 91 6.53 4.66 10.90
CA GLN A 91 7.02 5.07 9.60
C GLN A 91 7.16 3.87 8.66
N HIS A 92 6.47 3.92 7.52
CA HIS A 92 6.54 2.92 6.46
C HIS A 92 7.43 3.41 5.32
N LEU A 93 8.64 2.87 5.22
CA LEU A 93 9.56 3.12 4.12
C LEU A 93 9.37 2.07 3.03
N LEU A 94 9.07 2.52 1.81
CA LEU A 94 8.92 1.64 0.64
C LEU A 94 10.09 1.78 -0.30
N GLY A 95 10.53 0.66 -0.86
CA GLY A 95 11.61 0.61 -1.83
C GLY A 95 11.41 -0.48 -2.87
N THR A 96 12.26 -0.47 -3.91
CA THR A 96 12.30 -1.50 -4.96
C THR A 96 10.90 -1.80 -5.51
N GLN A 97 10.21 -0.75 -5.97
CA GLN A 97 8.90 -0.88 -6.60
C GLN A 97 9.08 -1.37 -8.03
N ILE A 98 8.43 -2.50 -8.36
CA ILE A 98 8.44 -3.08 -9.69
C ILE A 98 7.00 -3.24 -10.15
N VAL A 99 6.68 -2.64 -11.29
CA VAL A 99 5.36 -2.70 -11.92
C VAL A 99 5.46 -3.48 -13.23
N GLU A 100 4.61 -4.48 -13.35
CA GLU A 100 4.37 -5.25 -14.56
C GLU A 100 2.95 -4.94 -15.06
N LEU A 101 2.85 -4.36 -16.26
CA LEU A 101 1.56 -4.09 -16.88
C LEU A 101 1.14 -5.28 -17.74
N ASP A 102 -0.07 -5.78 -17.50
CA ASP A 102 -0.72 -6.78 -18.34
C ASP A 102 -1.42 -6.09 -19.53
N SER A 103 -2.02 -4.92 -19.31
CA SER A 103 -2.65 -4.08 -20.33
C SER A 103 -2.78 -2.62 -19.89
N LEU A 104 -2.82 -1.71 -20.86
CA LEU A 104 -3.26 -0.32 -20.66
C LEU A 104 -4.79 -0.23 -20.83
N PRO A 105 -5.45 0.76 -20.19
CA PRO A 105 -6.85 1.06 -20.48
C PRO A 105 -7.00 1.52 -21.94
N ASP A 106 -8.13 1.20 -22.55
CA ASP A 106 -8.49 1.70 -23.88
C ASP A 106 -8.92 3.18 -23.84
N ALA A 107 -9.26 3.74 -25.01
CA ALA A 107 -9.66 5.13 -25.13
C ALA A 107 -10.93 5.49 -24.33
N ASP A 108 -11.76 4.50 -24.01
CA ASP A 108 -12.96 4.65 -23.18
C ASP A 108 -12.65 4.46 -21.68
N GLY A 109 -11.39 4.19 -21.32
CA GLY A 109 -10.96 3.92 -19.94
C GLY A 109 -11.40 2.54 -19.44
N LYS A 110 -11.59 1.56 -20.33
CA LYS A 110 -11.91 0.19 -19.98
C LYS A 110 -10.69 -0.70 -20.09
N GLY A 111 -10.69 -1.76 -19.27
CA GLY A 111 -9.51 -2.62 -19.14
C GLY A 111 -8.41 -1.91 -18.37
N GLY A 112 -7.19 -2.30 -18.60
CA GLY A 112 -6.04 -1.83 -17.82
C GLY A 112 -5.87 -2.65 -16.55
N GLU A 113 -4.87 -3.54 -16.57
CA GLU A 113 -4.50 -4.41 -15.45
C GLU A 113 -3.00 -4.49 -15.31
N GLY A 114 -2.55 -4.80 -14.11
CA GLY A 114 -1.14 -4.99 -13.82
C GLY A 114 -0.90 -5.51 -12.41
N LYS A 115 0.37 -5.67 -12.11
CA LYS A 115 0.87 -6.13 -10.81
C LYS A 115 1.98 -5.22 -10.35
N MET A 116 2.12 -5.10 -9.05
CA MET A 116 3.22 -4.37 -8.43
C MET A 116 3.75 -5.16 -7.25
N SER A 117 5.06 -5.18 -7.08
CA SER A 117 5.70 -5.56 -5.83
C SER A 117 6.51 -4.39 -5.27
N SER A 118 6.62 -4.33 -3.94
CA SER A 118 7.47 -3.35 -3.26
C SER A 118 7.98 -3.88 -1.93
N PHE A 119 9.21 -3.54 -1.58
CA PHE A 119 9.76 -3.86 -0.27
C PHE A 119 9.27 -2.87 0.77
N LEU A 120 8.97 -3.38 1.95
CA LEU A 120 8.60 -2.62 3.13
C LEU A 120 9.67 -2.71 4.20
N GLN A 121 10.02 -1.56 4.74
CA GLN A 121 10.69 -1.43 6.02
C GLN A 121 9.83 -0.52 6.90
N ALA A 122 9.15 -1.09 7.88
CA ALA A 122 8.33 -0.35 8.83
C ALA A 122 9.01 -0.26 10.19
N TRP A 123 8.95 0.93 10.77
CA TRP A 123 9.50 1.26 12.08
C TRP A 123 8.37 1.71 12.98
N HIS A 124 8.19 1.05 14.12
CA HIS A 124 7.17 1.36 15.09
C HIS A 124 7.87 1.65 16.42
N GLN A 125 7.69 2.84 16.94
CA GLN A 125 8.29 3.25 18.21
C GLN A 125 7.26 3.16 19.33
N ASP A 126 7.62 2.44 20.39
CA ASP A 126 6.89 2.38 21.65
C ASP A 126 7.81 2.91 22.74
N ASP A 127 7.51 4.07 23.24
CA ASP A 127 8.37 4.93 24.06
C ASP A 127 9.74 5.24 23.41
N ASP A 128 10.59 6.04 24.05
CA ASP A 128 11.88 6.48 23.50
C ASP A 128 12.93 5.36 23.37
N ARG A 129 12.62 4.13 23.79
CA ARG A 129 13.60 3.06 23.95
C ARG A 129 13.29 1.76 23.26
N VAL A 130 12.07 1.61 22.76
CA VAL A 130 11.65 0.38 22.06
C VAL A 130 11.30 0.71 20.62
N ILE A 131 11.90 -0.03 19.72
CA ILE A 131 11.59 0.06 18.28
C ILE A 131 11.27 -1.35 17.78
N ASP A 132 10.09 -1.53 17.23
CA ASP A 132 9.71 -2.73 16.50
C ASP A 132 9.92 -2.50 15.00
N ILE A 133 10.75 -3.34 14.39
CA ILE A 133 11.06 -3.29 12.97
C ILE A 133 10.35 -4.44 12.28
N TYR A 134 9.56 -4.11 11.28
CA TYR A 134 8.90 -5.08 10.40
C TYR A 134 9.45 -4.95 8.97
N LEU A 135 9.99 -6.04 8.44
CA LEU A 135 10.43 -6.14 7.05
C LEU A 135 9.48 -7.04 6.30
N GLY A 136 8.98 -6.57 5.16
CA GLY A 136 8.03 -7.30 4.36
C GLY A 136 8.10 -6.99 2.88
N THR A 137 7.26 -7.68 2.11
CA THR A 137 7.05 -7.42 0.70
C THR A 137 5.55 -7.31 0.42
N TYR A 138 5.15 -6.22 -0.19
CA TYR A 138 3.81 -6.08 -0.75
C TYR A 138 3.76 -6.68 -2.14
N TYR A 139 2.69 -7.42 -2.40
CA TYR A 139 2.28 -7.87 -3.73
C TYR A 139 0.87 -7.34 -3.99
N SER A 140 0.73 -6.53 -5.02
CA SER A 140 -0.54 -5.90 -5.35
C SER A 140 -0.94 -6.23 -6.79
N LYS A 141 -2.25 -6.44 -7.00
CA LYS A 141 -2.85 -6.43 -8.33
C LYS A 141 -3.66 -5.15 -8.46
N VAL A 142 -3.51 -4.53 -9.61
CA VAL A 142 -4.13 -3.24 -9.90
C VAL A 142 -4.99 -3.31 -11.14
N ARG A 143 -6.07 -2.53 -11.15
CA ARG A 143 -6.92 -2.32 -12.31
C ARG A 143 -7.22 -0.84 -12.51
N TYR A 144 -7.44 -0.46 -13.74
CA TYR A 144 -7.92 0.89 -14.06
C TYR A 144 -9.42 0.97 -13.87
N THR A 145 -9.89 1.93 -13.09
CA THR A 145 -11.31 2.21 -12.86
C THR A 145 -11.67 3.50 -13.57
N GLN A 146 -12.59 3.43 -14.53
CA GLN A 146 -13.03 4.58 -15.31
C GLN A 146 -13.49 5.73 -14.39
N GLY A 147 -12.98 6.92 -14.62
CA GLY A 147 -13.28 8.14 -13.84
C GLY A 147 -12.53 8.26 -12.50
N ILE A 148 -11.79 7.24 -12.08
CA ILE A 148 -11.00 7.25 -10.84
C ILE A 148 -9.50 7.12 -11.14
N GLY A 149 -9.10 6.21 -12.04
CA GLY A 149 -7.72 5.87 -12.34
C GLY A 149 -7.33 4.47 -11.85
N TRP A 150 -6.05 4.23 -11.70
CA TRP A 150 -5.54 2.97 -11.19
C TRP A 150 -5.90 2.79 -9.71
N GLN A 151 -6.34 1.57 -9.37
CA GLN A 151 -6.67 1.17 -8.00
C GLN A 151 -6.18 -0.25 -7.72
N ILE A 152 -5.85 -0.51 -6.45
CA ILE A 152 -5.48 -1.84 -5.95
C ILE A 152 -6.76 -2.61 -5.66
N TYR A 153 -6.93 -3.80 -6.24
CA TYR A 153 -8.08 -4.68 -5.97
C TYR A 153 -7.70 -5.98 -5.21
N ASP A 154 -6.40 -6.30 -5.15
CA ASP A 154 -5.86 -7.39 -4.34
C ASP A 154 -4.51 -6.95 -3.79
N MET A 155 -4.31 -7.02 -2.49
CA MET A 155 -3.03 -6.71 -1.85
C MET A 155 -2.69 -7.78 -0.83
N ARG A 156 -1.43 -8.20 -0.82
CA ARG A 156 -0.88 -9.11 0.17
C ARG A 156 0.44 -8.57 0.70
N LEU A 157 0.56 -8.48 2.02
CA LEU A 157 1.82 -8.21 2.71
C LEU A 157 2.36 -9.52 3.27
N GLU A 158 3.55 -9.89 2.85
CA GLU A 158 4.29 -11.03 3.38
C GLU A 158 5.44 -10.56 4.25
N LYS A 159 5.50 -11.06 5.48
CA LYS A 159 6.63 -10.79 6.38
C LYS A 159 7.87 -11.52 5.88
N VAL A 160 8.99 -10.80 5.84
CA VAL A 160 10.33 -11.37 5.52
C VAL A 160 11.14 -11.55 6.80
N ALA A 161 11.14 -10.53 7.66
CA ALA A 161 11.87 -10.53 8.92
C ALA A 161 11.30 -9.47 9.87
N GLY A 162 11.82 -9.39 11.06
CA GLY A 162 11.51 -8.32 12.01
C GLY A 162 12.31 -8.51 13.29
N GLU A 163 12.50 -7.42 14.02
CA GLU A 163 13.27 -7.37 15.26
C GLU A 163 12.69 -6.32 16.19
N VAL A 164 12.67 -6.59 17.47
CA VAL A 164 12.37 -5.61 18.51
C VAL A 164 13.69 -5.17 19.16
N ILE A 165 14.02 -3.90 19.02
CA ILE A 165 15.18 -3.30 19.67
C ILE A 165 14.69 -2.67 20.96
N ASP A 166 15.02 -3.30 22.10
CA ASP A 166 14.69 -2.81 23.44
C ASP A 166 15.96 -2.31 24.13
N LYS A 167 16.04 -1.01 24.41
CA LYS A 167 17.15 -0.36 25.09
C LYS A 167 16.84 -0.04 26.56
N ARG A 168 15.74 -0.57 27.07
CA ARG A 168 15.43 -0.44 28.52
C ARG A 168 16.43 -1.24 29.34
N PRO A 169 16.84 -0.73 30.54
CA PRO A 169 17.81 -1.38 31.38
C PRO A 169 17.30 -2.68 32.00
#